data_fadab98de1f2edd907b89478bb6f12b1
#
_entry.id   fadab98de1f2edd907b89478bb6f12b1
#
_cell.length_a   1.000
_cell.length_b   1.000
_cell.length_c   1.000
_cell.angle_alpha   90.00
_cell.angle_beta   90.00
_cell.angle_gamma   90.00
#
_symmetry.space_group_name_H-M   'P 1'
#
loop_
_entity.id
_entity.type
_entity.pdbx_description
1 polymer ?
#
loop_
_entity_poly.entity_id
_entity_poly.type
_entity_poly.pdbx_seq_one_letter_code
_entity_poly.pdbx_strand_id
1 'polypeptide(L)'
;MIGRYVLATAAVVLLVVGLLLGAVVYLGLHYGEAADSRVRIGTLAEALIPTADGLQLDPARTPADWLQGYAWATVLDDDGSVIWQHDLPQNLNKHYTASEIASFSRWYLDDWPVFCWTADYGLFVAAMPRGSVWRCNIYNNAQLMNAMAAGMLPALALLLGVPAACCLLFSWRGARRLQTIAAGLATVADGGTIRLPTDGFAGELADTVNRTSEQLRRRNEIIARRDDARTSWIAGVSHDVRTPLALILGWAEQLEQDTALPAAARQKACGIRTQSEKLRALIEDLNLTSKLQYGAQPLRCQPTQAGPLLRRLAAEFCDSPLAARCTVALEIAPDADKAILDADAALLARAVENLLHNAACHNPGPVQVQLSAVRTGKTLRITIADDGAGYPPAVLHALQTGEAGENTPHILGLHVVEQIIRAHGGTAAFARNAPRGAKAVLVLPVTEDPAAR
;
A
#
# COMPACT_ATOMS: atom_id res chain seq x y z
N MET A 1 5.53 9.51 1.30
CA MET A 1 6.49 8.72 0.52
C MET A 1 7.52 9.58 -0.21
N ILE A 2 7.11 10.65 -0.94
CA ILE A 2 8.01 11.59 -1.66
C ILE A 2 9.08 12.18 -0.72
N GLY A 3 8.72 12.68 0.46
CA GLY A 3 9.66 13.26 1.41
C GLY A 3 10.77 12.32 1.83
N ARG A 4 10.47 11.03 2.02
CA ARG A 4 11.48 10.01 2.36
C ARG A 4 12.45 9.75 1.22
N TYR A 5 11.98 9.77 -0.03
CA TYR A 5 12.80 9.55 -1.21
C TYR A 5 13.74 10.74 -1.46
N VAL A 6 13.22 11.97 -1.38
CA VAL A 6 14.01 13.20 -1.47
C VAL A 6 15.04 13.27 -0.35
N LEU A 7 14.65 12.91 0.88
CA LEU A 7 15.52 12.90 2.04
C LEU A 7 16.64 11.84 1.91
N ALA A 8 16.32 10.65 1.40
CA ALA A 8 17.32 9.61 1.14
C ALA A 8 18.33 10.04 0.06
N THR A 9 17.86 10.65 -1.03
CA THR A 9 18.74 11.16 -2.09
C THR A 9 19.63 12.30 -1.57
N ALA A 10 19.08 13.22 -0.80
CA ALA A 10 19.84 14.28 -0.15
C ALA A 10 20.90 13.70 0.82
N ALA A 11 20.56 12.70 1.61
CA ALA A 11 21.49 12.02 2.51
C ALA A 11 22.64 11.34 1.77
N VAL A 12 22.36 10.68 0.64
CA VAL A 12 23.42 10.07 -0.19
C VAL A 12 24.34 11.12 -0.77
N VAL A 13 23.81 12.24 -1.28
CA VAL A 13 24.63 13.34 -1.80
C VAL A 13 25.50 13.95 -0.69
N LEU A 14 24.92 14.20 0.49
CA LEU A 14 25.67 14.71 1.65
C LEU A 14 26.74 13.73 2.12
N LEU A 15 26.46 12.43 2.09
CA LEU A 15 27.42 11.39 2.46
C LEU A 15 28.62 11.38 1.48
N VAL A 16 28.36 11.46 0.17
CA VAL A 16 29.41 11.49 -0.85
C VAL A 16 30.28 12.75 -0.72
N VAL A 17 29.64 13.91 -0.52
CA VAL A 17 30.35 15.18 -0.28
C VAL A 17 31.17 15.11 1.01
N GLY A 18 30.60 14.56 2.08
CA GLY A 18 31.30 14.37 3.36
C GLY A 18 32.51 13.44 3.24
N LEU A 19 32.38 12.34 2.49
CA LEU A 19 33.51 11.41 2.23
C LEU A 19 34.62 12.08 1.42
N LEU A 20 34.26 12.86 0.40
CA LEU A 20 35.26 13.59 -0.40
C LEU A 20 36.02 14.66 0.43
N LEU A 21 35.27 15.45 1.21
CA LEU A 21 35.86 16.42 2.14
C LEU A 21 36.72 15.72 3.22
N GLY A 22 36.22 14.63 3.79
CA GLY A 22 36.96 13.81 4.75
C GLY A 22 38.24 13.25 4.17
N ALA A 23 38.22 12.78 2.92
CA ALA A 23 39.41 12.30 2.24
C ALA A 23 40.46 13.42 2.00
N VAL A 24 40.02 14.62 1.58
CA VAL A 24 40.90 15.78 1.43
C VAL A 24 41.53 16.20 2.76
N VAL A 25 40.73 16.28 3.81
CA VAL A 25 41.21 16.60 5.17
C VAL A 25 42.18 15.52 5.68
N TYR A 26 41.81 14.23 5.53
CA TYR A 26 42.68 13.12 5.90
C TYR A 26 44.04 13.15 5.20
N LEU A 27 44.04 13.36 3.87
CA LEU A 27 45.29 13.51 3.10
C LEU A 27 46.08 14.71 3.57
N GLY A 28 45.43 15.85 3.82
CA GLY A 28 46.10 17.08 4.33
C GLY A 28 46.74 16.86 5.70
N LEU A 29 46.05 16.21 6.63
CA LEU A 29 46.58 15.92 7.95
C LEU A 29 47.68 14.86 7.89
N HIS A 30 47.47 13.75 7.19
CA HIS A 30 48.43 12.64 7.15
C HIS A 30 49.74 12.97 6.46
N TYR A 31 49.68 13.75 5.39
CA TYR A 31 50.89 14.17 4.64
C TYR A 31 51.39 15.54 5.04
N GLY A 32 50.58 16.37 5.72
CA GLY A 32 50.97 17.67 6.23
C GLY A 32 51.85 17.59 7.49
N GLU A 33 51.52 16.71 8.42
CA GLU A 33 52.27 16.54 9.68
C GLU A 33 53.70 16.03 9.49
N ALA A 34 53.93 15.21 8.43
CA ALA A 34 55.28 14.74 8.13
C ALA A 34 56.23 15.88 7.71
N ALA A 35 55.72 17.08 7.37
CA ALA A 35 56.50 18.25 6.97
C ALA A 35 56.87 19.18 8.18
N ASP A 36 56.19 19.07 9.31
CA ASP A 36 56.25 20.10 10.37
C ASP A 36 57.04 19.71 11.61
N SER A 37 57.57 18.49 11.68
CA SER A 37 58.40 18.03 12.84
C SER A 37 59.88 18.53 12.75
N ARG A 38 60.20 19.26 11.68
CA ARG A 38 61.56 19.77 11.45
C ARG A 38 61.81 21.12 12.14
N VAL A 39 62.95 21.26 12.76
CA VAL A 39 63.44 22.60 13.16
C VAL A 39 63.56 23.49 11.94
N ARG A 40 62.95 24.66 11.94
CA ARG A 40 63.04 25.62 10.81
C ARG A 40 64.48 25.99 10.59
N ILE A 41 64.91 26.07 9.31
CA ILE A 41 66.28 26.35 8.98
C ILE A 41 66.82 27.66 9.60
N GLY A 42 65.98 28.69 9.72
CA GLY A 42 66.35 29.93 10.40
C GLY A 42 66.71 29.73 11.88
N THR A 43 65.84 28.95 12.61
CA THR A 43 66.05 28.63 14.01
C THR A 43 67.32 27.76 14.19
N LEU A 44 67.58 26.88 13.21
CA LEU A 44 68.76 26.05 13.20
C LEU A 44 70.04 26.87 12.96
N ALA A 45 69.97 27.85 12.08
CA ALA A 45 71.06 28.80 11.85
C ALA A 45 71.32 29.68 13.10
N GLU A 46 70.28 30.16 13.78
CA GLU A 46 70.40 30.92 15.02
C GLU A 46 70.95 30.09 16.19
N ALA A 47 70.83 28.77 16.12
CA ALA A 47 71.38 27.86 17.15
C ALA A 47 72.89 27.63 16.99
N LEU A 48 73.52 28.09 15.94
CA LEU A 48 74.97 28.07 15.76
C LEU A 48 75.56 29.30 16.42
N ILE A 49 76.37 29.11 17.47
CA ILE A 49 76.94 30.16 18.30
C ILE A 49 78.45 30.27 17.95
N PRO A 50 78.97 31.47 17.64
CA PRO A 50 80.40 31.66 17.49
C PRO A 50 81.12 31.50 18.83
N THR A 51 82.15 30.63 18.87
CA THR A 51 82.96 30.38 20.03
C THR A 51 84.41 30.68 19.70
N ALA A 52 85.33 30.69 20.69
CA ALA A 52 86.77 30.94 20.46
C ALA A 52 87.44 29.89 19.54
N ASP A 53 86.83 28.66 19.47
CA ASP A 53 87.37 27.54 18.67
C ASP A 53 86.53 27.33 17.37
N GLY A 54 85.66 28.27 16.96
CA GLY A 54 84.83 28.19 15.77
C GLY A 54 83.32 28.17 16.09
N LEU A 55 82.46 27.76 15.11
CA LEU A 55 81.05 27.67 15.29
C LEU A 55 80.66 26.37 15.99
N GLN A 56 79.79 26.46 17.00
CA GLN A 56 79.25 25.30 17.72
C GLN A 56 77.73 25.41 17.84
N LEU A 57 77.09 24.26 17.80
CA LEU A 57 75.61 24.21 18.06
C LEU A 57 75.36 24.49 19.55
N ASP A 58 74.30 25.21 19.82
CA ASP A 58 73.85 25.50 21.19
C ASP A 58 73.72 24.20 22.02
N PRO A 59 74.44 24.08 23.12
CA PRO A 59 74.45 22.89 23.99
C PRO A 59 73.08 22.60 24.68
N ALA A 60 72.10 23.50 24.54
CA ALA A 60 70.76 23.30 25.09
C ALA A 60 70.05 22.04 24.53
N ARG A 61 70.50 21.58 23.33
CA ARG A 61 69.99 20.32 22.74
C ARG A 61 71.17 19.54 22.14
N THR A 62 70.94 18.23 21.92
CA THR A 62 71.93 17.42 21.22
C THR A 62 71.95 17.80 19.73
N PRO A 63 73.12 17.62 19.05
CA PRO A 63 73.18 17.87 17.59
C PRO A 63 72.13 17.06 16.79
N ALA A 64 71.82 15.84 17.24
CA ALA A 64 70.79 14.99 16.64
C ALA A 64 69.38 15.57 16.80
N ASP A 65 69.09 16.26 17.92
CA ASP A 65 67.79 16.91 18.13
C ASP A 65 67.63 18.18 17.28
N TRP A 66 68.75 18.98 17.13
CA TRP A 66 68.77 20.15 16.31
C TRP A 66 68.60 19.81 14.84
N LEU A 67 69.26 18.77 14.34
CA LEU A 67 69.31 18.38 12.95
C LEU A 67 68.24 17.33 12.61
N GLN A 68 67.28 17.10 13.47
CA GLN A 68 66.22 16.14 13.20
C GLN A 68 65.53 16.42 11.85
N GLY A 69 65.58 15.43 10.96
CA GLY A 69 65.03 15.54 9.58
C GLY A 69 65.96 16.11 8.52
N TYR A 70 67.19 16.56 8.92
CA TYR A 70 68.25 16.91 7.99
C TYR A 70 69.30 15.78 7.98
N ALA A 71 69.89 15.55 6.81
CA ALA A 71 70.91 14.52 6.61
C ALA A 71 72.35 15.08 6.92
N TRP A 72 72.58 16.32 6.63
CA TRP A 72 73.82 17.03 6.91
C TRP A 72 73.58 18.54 6.91
N ALA A 73 74.52 19.28 7.52
CA ALA A 73 74.54 20.75 7.48
C ALA A 73 75.93 21.27 7.37
N THR A 74 76.08 22.45 6.80
CA THR A 74 77.37 23.14 6.66
C THR A 74 77.20 24.66 6.65
N VAL A 75 78.26 25.38 6.97
CA VAL A 75 78.30 26.83 6.84
C VAL A 75 79.44 27.21 5.86
N LEU A 76 79.09 28.07 4.94
CA LEU A 76 80.04 28.67 3.97
C LEU A 76 80.31 30.10 4.40
N ASP A 77 81.56 30.51 4.36
CA ASP A 77 81.99 31.92 4.52
C ASP A 77 81.63 32.73 3.27
N ASP A 78 81.96 34.03 3.28
CA ASP A 78 81.71 34.93 2.17
C ASP A 78 82.56 34.59 0.90
N ASP A 79 83.67 33.88 1.07
CA ASP A 79 84.48 33.37 -0.01
C ASP A 79 84.01 32.04 -0.59
N GLY A 80 83.03 31.40 0.03
CA GLY A 80 82.44 30.08 -0.35
C GLY A 80 83.23 28.88 0.23
N SER A 81 84.06 29.07 1.24
CA SER A 81 84.82 28.01 1.88
C SER A 81 83.95 27.42 3.05
N VAL A 82 84.06 26.12 3.29
CA VAL A 82 83.36 25.45 4.39
C VAL A 82 84.11 25.81 5.68
N ILE A 83 83.43 26.54 6.60
CA ILE A 83 83.96 26.92 7.91
C ILE A 83 83.36 26.08 9.09
N TRP A 84 82.25 25.39 8.84
CA TRP A 84 81.65 24.48 9.80
C TRP A 84 80.90 23.40 9.06
N GLN A 85 80.85 22.17 9.60
CA GLN A 85 80.14 21.03 9.02
C GLN A 85 79.68 20.07 10.04
N HIS A 86 78.53 19.40 9.74
CA HIS A 86 78.00 18.26 10.50
C HIS A 86 77.54 17.24 9.46
N ASP A 87 78.07 16.01 9.56
CA ASP A 87 77.80 14.88 8.66
C ASP A 87 77.85 15.19 7.14
N LEU A 88 78.65 16.20 6.80
CA LEU A 88 78.84 16.62 5.38
C LEU A 88 79.55 15.51 4.61
N PRO A 89 79.02 15.02 3.46
CA PRO A 89 79.69 14.06 2.61
C PRO A 89 81.07 14.62 2.12
N GLN A 90 82.09 13.75 2.12
CA GLN A 90 83.46 14.19 1.77
C GLN A 90 83.58 14.86 0.42
N ASN A 91 82.84 14.44 -0.60
CA ASN A 91 82.76 15.03 -1.95
C ASN A 91 82.18 16.44 -1.98
N LEU A 92 81.47 16.86 -0.93
CA LEU A 92 80.86 18.19 -0.80
C LEU A 92 81.66 19.13 0.08
N ASN A 93 82.75 18.67 0.72
CA ASN A 93 83.64 19.54 1.43
C ASN A 93 84.68 20.15 0.45
N LYS A 94 84.28 21.23 -0.21
CA LYS A 94 85.04 21.93 -1.21
C LYS A 94 84.76 23.43 -1.15
N HIS A 95 85.57 24.19 -1.84
CA HIS A 95 85.32 25.62 -2.09
C HIS A 95 84.17 25.75 -3.12
N TYR A 96 83.23 26.60 -2.87
CA TYR A 96 82.05 26.84 -3.73
C TYR A 96 82.14 28.22 -4.36
N THR A 97 81.96 28.27 -5.66
CA THR A 97 81.83 29.54 -6.39
C THR A 97 80.44 30.16 -6.16
N ALA A 98 80.37 31.49 -6.31
CA ALA A 98 79.08 32.19 -6.24
C ALA A 98 77.99 31.61 -7.20
N SER A 99 78.49 31.14 -8.40
CA SER A 99 77.52 30.48 -9.34
C SER A 99 77.02 29.14 -8.87
N GLU A 100 77.88 28.34 -8.22
CA GLU A 100 77.43 27.06 -7.60
C GLU A 100 76.47 27.30 -6.46
N ILE A 101 76.74 28.26 -5.57
CA ILE A 101 75.90 28.68 -4.48
C ILE A 101 74.56 29.14 -5.02
N ALA A 102 74.48 29.99 -6.03
CA ALA A 102 73.25 30.44 -6.65
C ALA A 102 72.44 29.27 -7.29
N SER A 103 73.15 28.27 -7.84
CA SER A 103 72.52 27.09 -8.44
C SER A 103 71.88 26.21 -7.39
N PHE A 104 72.64 25.75 -6.38
CA PHE A 104 72.06 24.80 -5.41
C PHE A 104 71.06 25.47 -4.42
N SER A 105 71.20 26.76 -4.19
CA SER A 105 70.18 27.46 -3.35
C SER A 105 68.78 27.38 -3.92
N ARG A 106 68.62 27.18 -5.22
CA ARG A 106 67.34 27.01 -5.91
C ARG A 106 66.92 25.55 -6.06
N TRP A 107 67.86 24.62 -6.13
CA TRP A 107 67.66 23.24 -6.54
C TRP A 107 68.21 22.24 -5.52
N TYR A 108 68.97 21.31 -6.03
CA TYR A 108 69.62 20.26 -5.29
C TYR A 108 71.16 20.49 -5.36
N LEU A 109 71.83 20.06 -4.32
CA LEU A 109 73.32 19.95 -4.35
C LEU A 109 73.63 18.44 -4.37
N ASP A 110 74.11 17.92 -5.50
CA ASP A 110 74.42 16.50 -5.70
C ASP A 110 73.24 15.59 -5.26
N ASP A 111 72.03 15.85 -5.85
CA ASP A 111 70.75 15.18 -5.54
C ASP A 111 70.21 15.35 -4.11
N TRP A 112 70.91 16.12 -3.27
CA TRP A 112 70.39 16.48 -1.96
C TRP A 112 69.51 17.72 -2.04
N PRO A 113 68.27 17.68 -1.52
CA PRO A 113 67.48 18.88 -1.40
C PRO A 113 68.00 19.77 -0.30
N VAL A 114 68.64 20.89 -0.65
CA VAL A 114 69.33 21.82 0.28
C VAL A 114 68.48 23.06 0.55
N PHE A 115 68.56 23.55 1.76
CA PHE A 115 67.93 24.78 2.22
C PHE A 115 69.05 25.71 2.69
N CYS A 116 68.99 26.97 2.28
CA CYS A 116 69.99 27.98 2.59
C CYS A 116 69.42 29.08 3.47
N TRP A 117 70.18 29.55 4.43
CA TRP A 117 69.83 30.65 5.30
C TRP A 117 71.01 31.52 5.56
N THR A 118 70.86 32.84 5.39
CA THR A 118 71.97 33.82 5.59
C THR A 118 72.02 34.16 7.10
N ALA A 119 73.16 34.03 7.69
CA ALA A 119 73.49 34.41 9.06
C ALA A 119 74.70 35.33 9.12
N ASP A 120 74.92 36.00 10.24
CA ASP A 120 76.02 36.94 10.40
C ASP A 120 77.39 36.29 10.26
N TYR A 121 77.47 34.97 10.43
CA TYR A 121 78.68 34.18 10.29
C TYR A 121 78.91 33.58 8.90
N GLY A 122 77.96 33.82 7.94
CA GLY A 122 78.01 33.29 6.57
C GLY A 122 76.72 32.62 6.13
N LEU A 123 76.79 31.76 5.12
CA LEU A 123 75.68 31.05 4.55
C LEU A 123 75.53 29.65 5.22
N PHE A 124 74.49 29.49 6.01
CA PHE A 124 74.10 28.18 6.57
C PHE A 124 73.35 27.38 5.49
N VAL A 125 73.79 26.14 5.25
CA VAL A 125 73.18 25.20 4.31
C VAL A 125 72.85 23.89 5.00
N ALA A 126 71.60 23.47 4.96
CA ALA A 126 71.19 22.18 5.50
C ALA A 126 70.53 21.36 4.40
N ALA A 127 70.82 20.07 4.35
CA ALA A 127 70.26 19.14 3.38
C ALA A 127 69.34 18.13 4.00
N MET A 128 68.27 17.84 3.33
CA MET A 128 67.40 16.73 3.67
C MET A 128 67.83 15.44 2.96
N PRO A 129 67.38 14.25 3.45
CA PRO A 129 67.67 13.00 2.76
C PRO A 129 67.28 13.03 1.28
N ARG A 130 68.06 12.35 0.43
CA ARG A 130 67.79 12.26 -0.99
C ARG A 130 66.41 11.67 -1.24
N GLY A 131 65.64 12.27 -2.16
CA GLY A 131 64.27 11.84 -2.51
C GLY A 131 63.18 12.20 -1.51
N SER A 132 63.50 12.86 -0.35
CA SER A 132 62.51 13.23 0.67
C SER A 132 61.67 14.45 0.30
N VAL A 133 62.16 15.31 -0.55
CA VAL A 133 61.47 16.53 -1.00
C VAL A 133 61.52 16.66 -2.51
N TRP A 134 60.36 16.93 -3.09
CA TRP A 134 60.29 17.29 -4.49
C TRP A 134 60.24 18.81 -4.63
N ARG A 135 61.24 19.41 -5.23
CA ARG A 135 61.28 20.85 -5.51
C ARG A 135 60.77 21.15 -6.91
N CYS A 136 59.85 22.08 -6.99
CA CYS A 136 59.30 22.57 -8.24
C CYS A 136 59.52 24.08 -8.31
N ASN A 137 60.38 24.52 -9.25
CA ASN A 137 60.65 25.93 -9.45
C ASN A 137 59.68 26.52 -10.49
N ILE A 138 58.42 26.58 -10.14
CA ILE A 138 57.36 27.12 -11.01
C ILE A 138 57.12 28.59 -10.63
N TYR A 139 57.40 29.48 -11.56
CA TYR A 139 57.02 30.88 -11.44
C TYR A 139 55.57 31.06 -11.91
N ASN A 140 54.69 31.35 -11.02
CA ASN A 140 53.30 31.64 -11.30
C ASN A 140 53.03 33.15 -11.24
N ASN A 141 52.14 33.62 -12.12
CA ASN A 141 51.64 34.98 -12.04
C ASN A 141 50.81 35.13 -10.73
N ALA A 142 51.22 36.09 -9.88
CA ALA A 142 50.51 36.29 -8.59
C ALA A 142 49.02 36.59 -8.75
N GLN A 143 48.65 37.33 -9.82
CA GLN A 143 47.22 37.60 -10.11
C GLN A 143 46.48 36.31 -10.46
N LEU A 144 47.09 35.41 -11.23
CA LEU A 144 46.51 34.12 -11.56
C LEU A 144 46.35 33.25 -10.33
N MET A 145 47.35 33.17 -9.46
CA MET A 145 47.30 32.39 -8.21
C MET A 145 46.20 32.90 -7.26
N ASN A 146 46.13 34.23 -7.09
CA ASN A 146 45.08 34.83 -6.26
C ASN A 146 43.68 34.60 -6.87
N ALA A 147 43.54 34.72 -8.19
CA ALA A 147 42.27 34.42 -8.86
C ALA A 147 41.87 32.94 -8.73
N MET A 148 42.84 32.02 -8.87
CA MET A 148 42.59 30.57 -8.64
C MET A 148 42.21 30.27 -7.20
N ALA A 149 42.91 30.86 -6.22
CA ALA A 149 42.56 30.69 -4.80
C ALA A 149 41.16 31.23 -4.48
N ALA A 150 40.83 32.42 -4.99
CA ALA A 150 39.50 33.02 -4.82
C ALA A 150 38.39 32.24 -5.54
N GLY A 151 38.70 31.69 -6.74
CA GLY A 151 37.76 30.94 -7.58
C GLY A 151 37.54 29.49 -7.14
N MET A 152 38.45 28.92 -6.36
CA MET A 152 38.42 27.48 -6.02
C MET A 152 37.15 27.08 -5.23
N LEU A 153 36.78 27.83 -4.21
CA LEU A 153 35.58 27.54 -3.40
C LEU A 153 34.29 27.68 -4.20
N PRO A 154 34.04 28.76 -4.96
CA PRO A 154 32.86 28.87 -5.79
C PRO A 154 32.81 27.82 -6.91
N ALA A 155 33.95 27.48 -7.51
CA ALA A 155 34.01 26.42 -8.51
C ALA A 155 33.66 25.05 -7.92
N LEU A 156 34.18 24.72 -6.73
CA LEU A 156 33.83 23.49 -6.00
C LEU A 156 32.34 23.45 -5.62
N ALA A 157 31.81 24.59 -5.13
CA ALA A 157 30.41 24.70 -4.81
C ALA A 157 29.50 24.47 -6.04
N LEU A 158 29.91 25.00 -7.20
CA LEU A 158 29.17 24.82 -8.44
C LEU A 158 29.27 23.38 -8.97
N LEU A 159 30.49 22.80 -8.91
CA LEU A 159 30.76 21.41 -9.32
C LEU A 159 29.93 20.39 -8.52
N LEU A 160 29.75 20.61 -7.24
CA LEU A 160 28.95 19.71 -6.36
C LEU A 160 27.49 20.10 -6.30
N GLY A 161 27.18 21.39 -6.31
CA GLY A 161 25.82 21.89 -6.14
C GLY A 161 24.93 21.64 -7.34
N VAL A 162 25.44 21.81 -8.56
CA VAL A 162 24.63 21.60 -9.77
C VAL A 162 24.19 20.15 -9.93
N PRO A 163 25.07 19.12 -9.85
CA PRO A 163 24.64 17.72 -9.90
C PRO A 163 23.69 17.36 -8.75
N ALA A 164 23.92 17.85 -7.53
CA ALA A 164 23.05 17.62 -6.41
C ALA A 164 21.64 18.19 -6.65
N ALA A 165 21.54 19.42 -7.14
CA ALA A 165 20.27 20.03 -7.49
C ALA A 165 19.55 19.28 -8.62
N CYS A 166 20.28 18.86 -9.66
CA CYS A 166 19.73 18.03 -10.74
C CYS A 166 19.19 16.69 -10.22
N CYS A 167 19.94 15.99 -9.36
CA CYS A 167 19.50 14.74 -8.73
C CYS A 167 18.23 14.94 -7.89
N LEU A 168 18.17 15.99 -7.09
CA LEU A 168 17.00 16.30 -6.26
C LEU A 168 15.77 16.60 -7.12
N LEU A 169 15.91 17.41 -8.17
CA LEU A 169 14.83 17.74 -9.09
C LEU A 169 14.32 16.50 -9.83
N PHE A 170 15.21 15.64 -10.30
CA PHE A 170 14.86 14.41 -10.99
C PHE A 170 14.16 13.42 -10.06
N SER A 171 14.67 13.26 -8.85
CA SER A 171 14.11 12.43 -7.81
C SER A 171 12.70 12.89 -7.39
N TRP A 172 12.52 14.20 -7.22
CA TRP A 172 11.22 14.79 -6.88
C TRP A 172 10.17 14.58 -7.99
N ARG A 173 10.58 14.80 -9.26
CA ARG A 173 9.70 14.52 -10.41
C ARG A 173 9.32 13.04 -10.51
N GLY A 174 10.31 12.14 -10.33
CA GLY A 174 10.07 10.69 -10.33
C GLY A 174 9.12 10.25 -9.22
N ALA A 175 9.33 10.75 -8.00
CA ALA A 175 8.48 10.44 -6.86
C ALA A 175 7.03 10.92 -7.03
N ARG A 176 6.82 12.10 -7.61
CA ARG A 176 5.46 12.60 -7.93
C ARG A 176 4.76 11.71 -8.95
N ARG A 177 5.44 11.27 -10.00
CA ARG A 177 4.86 10.38 -11.02
C ARG A 177 4.48 9.02 -10.44
N LEU A 178 5.34 8.41 -9.63
CA LEU A 178 5.03 7.16 -8.94
C LEU A 178 3.81 7.29 -8.02
N GLN A 179 3.65 8.44 -7.36
CA GLN A 179 2.49 8.70 -6.52
C GLN A 179 1.18 8.79 -7.32
N THR A 180 1.23 9.39 -8.52
CA THR A 180 0.08 9.44 -9.44
C THR A 180 -0.31 8.03 -9.90
N ILE A 181 0.67 7.16 -10.21
CA ILE A 181 0.41 5.77 -10.59
C ILE A 181 -0.18 4.98 -9.43
N ALA A 182 0.35 5.16 -8.21
CA ALA A 182 -0.17 4.49 -7.02
C ALA A 182 -1.62 4.91 -6.69
N ALA A 183 -1.94 6.21 -6.82
CA ALA A 183 -3.31 6.70 -6.67
C ALA A 183 -4.23 6.14 -7.76
N GLY A 184 -3.74 6.04 -9.00
CA GLY A 184 -4.46 5.43 -10.10
C GLY A 184 -4.75 3.95 -9.88
N LEU A 185 -3.81 3.21 -9.32
CA LEU A 185 -4.02 1.79 -9.00
C LEU A 185 -5.10 1.60 -7.93
N ALA A 186 -5.14 2.49 -6.92
CA ALA A 186 -6.22 2.49 -5.94
C ALA A 186 -7.60 2.72 -6.58
N THR A 187 -7.71 3.68 -7.51
CA THR A 187 -8.95 3.94 -8.26
C THR A 187 -9.39 2.71 -9.09
N VAL A 188 -8.44 2.00 -9.71
CA VAL A 188 -8.74 0.76 -10.45
C VAL A 188 -9.19 -0.36 -9.50
N ALA A 189 -8.60 -0.46 -8.32
CA ALA A 189 -9.00 -1.44 -7.30
C ALA A 189 -10.44 -1.19 -6.80
N ASP A 190 -10.86 0.07 -6.73
CA ASP A 190 -12.23 0.47 -6.37
C ASP A 190 -13.22 0.38 -7.56
N GLY A 191 -12.80 -0.22 -8.69
CA GLY A 191 -13.65 -0.41 -9.87
C GLY A 191 -13.73 0.80 -10.81
N GLY A 192 -12.98 1.87 -10.54
CA GLY A 192 -12.90 3.04 -11.42
C GLY A 192 -12.02 2.80 -12.64
N THR A 193 -12.21 3.64 -13.68
CA THR A 193 -11.34 3.65 -14.86
C THR A 193 -10.36 4.79 -14.79
N ILE A 194 -9.11 4.53 -15.16
CA ILE A 194 -8.08 5.56 -15.19
C ILE A 194 -7.28 5.51 -16.49
N ARG A 195 -6.82 6.68 -16.92
CA ARG A 195 -5.87 6.83 -18.02
C ARG A 195 -4.68 7.66 -17.55
N LEU A 196 -3.59 6.98 -17.26
CA LEU A 196 -2.33 7.60 -16.83
C LEU A 196 -1.51 8.01 -18.05
N PRO A 197 -0.78 9.15 -17.99
CA PRO A 197 0.16 9.52 -19.04
C PRO A 197 1.33 8.53 -19.09
N THR A 198 1.70 8.11 -20.29
CA THR A 198 2.72 7.07 -20.54
C THR A 198 4.10 7.64 -20.83
N ASP A 199 4.32 8.95 -20.65
CA ASP A 199 5.57 9.62 -20.95
C ASP A 199 6.61 9.40 -19.84
N GLY A 200 7.88 9.18 -20.23
CA GLY A 200 9.06 9.21 -19.38
C GLY A 200 9.31 7.93 -18.59
N PHE A 201 10.10 8.05 -17.54
CA PHE A 201 10.72 6.97 -16.75
C PHE A 201 9.75 5.87 -16.26
N ALA A 202 8.51 6.22 -15.91
CA ALA A 202 7.50 5.28 -15.43
C ALA A 202 6.42 4.96 -16.48
N GLY A 203 6.69 5.24 -17.76
CA GLY A 203 5.72 5.10 -18.85
C GLY A 203 5.24 3.66 -19.07
N GLU A 204 6.13 2.68 -19.02
CA GLU A 204 5.78 1.25 -19.15
C GLU A 204 4.86 0.78 -18.01
N LEU A 205 5.11 1.24 -16.78
CA LEU A 205 4.27 0.92 -15.64
C LEU A 205 2.88 1.57 -15.80
N ALA A 206 2.82 2.83 -16.22
CA ALA A 206 1.57 3.53 -16.49
C ALA A 206 0.77 2.84 -17.61
N ASP A 207 1.44 2.41 -18.69
CA ASP A 207 0.80 1.67 -19.79
C ASP A 207 0.27 0.31 -19.33
N THR A 208 1.01 -0.40 -18.48
CA THR A 208 0.55 -1.66 -17.89
C THR A 208 -0.69 -1.47 -17.03
N VAL A 209 -0.73 -0.42 -16.19
CA VAL A 209 -1.92 -0.06 -15.39
C VAL A 209 -3.10 0.31 -16.28
N ASN A 210 -2.89 1.10 -17.32
CA ASN A 210 -3.93 1.47 -18.29
C ASN A 210 -4.52 0.23 -18.98
N ARG A 211 -3.66 -0.69 -19.45
CA ARG A 211 -4.12 -1.95 -20.08
C ARG A 211 -4.90 -2.82 -19.11
N THR A 212 -4.43 -2.95 -17.87
CA THR A 212 -5.12 -3.72 -16.83
C THR A 212 -6.50 -3.11 -16.52
N SER A 213 -6.56 -1.77 -16.36
CA SER A 213 -7.82 -1.05 -16.15
C SER A 213 -8.82 -1.30 -17.28
N GLU A 214 -8.38 -1.21 -18.53
CA GLU A 214 -9.23 -1.47 -19.70
C GLU A 214 -9.68 -2.93 -19.78
N GLN A 215 -8.83 -3.89 -19.44
CA GLN A 215 -9.20 -5.31 -19.39
C GLN A 215 -10.23 -5.59 -18.29
N LEU A 216 -10.08 -5.00 -17.11
CA LEU A 216 -11.06 -5.12 -16.02
C LEU A 216 -12.40 -4.51 -16.42
N ARG A 217 -12.40 -3.32 -17.04
CA ARG A 217 -13.60 -2.69 -17.56
C ARG A 217 -14.34 -3.59 -18.55
N ARG A 218 -13.62 -4.14 -19.53
CA ARG A 218 -14.21 -5.05 -20.53
C ARG A 218 -14.77 -6.32 -19.89
N ARG A 219 -14.06 -6.89 -18.92
CA ARG A 219 -14.57 -8.06 -18.19
C ARG A 219 -15.85 -7.74 -17.42
N ASN A 220 -15.88 -6.60 -16.72
CA ASN A 220 -17.06 -6.17 -15.97
C ASN A 220 -18.25 -5.91 -16.91
N GLU A 221 -18.03 -5.31 -18.10
CA GLU A 221 -19.06 -5.13 -19.11
C GLU A 221 -19.60 -6.47 -19.65
N ILE A 222 -18.73 -7.45 -19.89
CA ILE A 222 -19.14 -8.79 -20.33
C ILE A 222 -19.97 -9.47 -19.24
N ILE A 223 -19.56 -9.39 -17.97
CA ILE A 223 -20.31 -9.95 -16.85
C ILE A 223 -21.67 -9.28 -16.76
N ALA A 224 -21.73 -7.94 -16.77
CA ALA A 224 -22.98 -7.20 -16.71
C ALA A 224 -23.93 -7.58 -17.86
N ARG A 225 -23.44 -7.63 -19.10
CA ARG A 225 -24.26 -8.07 -20.27
C ARG A 225 -24.76 -9.50 -20.13
N ARG A 226 -23.93 -10.40 -19.61
CA ARG A 226 -24.33 -11.79 -19.37
C ARG A 226 -25.42 -11.87 -18.31
N ASP A 227 -25.32 -11.10 -17.25
CA ASP A 227 -26.29 -11.06 -16.15
C ASP A 227 -27.61 -10.43 -16.59
N ASP A 228 -27.55 -9.35 -17.38
CA ASP A 228 -28.74 -8.75 -18.03
C ASP A 228 -29.43 -9.73 -19.00
N ALA A 229 -28.67 -10.42 -19.83
CA ALA A 229 -29.19 -11.42 -20.77
C ALA A 229 -29.88 -12.58 -20.01
N ARG A 230 -29.28 -13.06 -18.92
CA ARG A 230 -29.82 -14.12 -18.06
C ARG A 230 -31.14 -13.69 -17.40
N THR A 231 -31.18 -12.47 -16.86
CA THR A 231 -32.38 -11.91 -16.23
C THR A 231 -33.51 -11.75 -17.26
N SER A 232 -33.18 -11.21 -18.45
CA SER A 232 -34.13 -11.04 -19.53
C SER A 232 -34.66 -12.38 -20.06
N TRP A 233 -33.77 -13.39 -20.17
CA TRP A 233 -34.16 -14.73 -20.63
C TRP A 233 -35.14 -15.40 -19.62
N ILE A 234 -34.84 -15.34 -18.30
CA ILE A 234 -35.74 -15.88 -17.26
C ILE A 234 -37.07 -15.15 -17.27
N ALA A 235 -37.10 -13.84 -17.44
CA ALA A 235 -38.31 -13.06 -17.55
C ALA A 235 -39.14 -13.47 -18.77
N GLY A 236 -38.52 -13.67 -19.94
CA GLY A 236 -39.14 -14.14 -21.17
C GLY A 236 -39.76 -15.53 -21.04
N VAL A 237 -38.94 -16.49 -20.53
CA VAL A 237 -39.44 -17.86 -20.25
C VAL A 237 -40.59 -17.85 -19.26
N SER A 238 -40.50 -17.04 -18.20
CA SER A 238 -41.60 -16.91 -17.21
C SER A 238 -42.88 -16.40 -17.80
N HIS A 239 -42.80 -15.46 -18.75
CA HIS A 239 -43.98 -14.95 -19.48
C HIS A 239 -44.55 -16.02 -20.39
N ASP A 240 -43.73 -16.72 -21.17
CA ASP A 240 -44.15 -17.71 -22.16
C ASP A 240 -44.76 -18.97 -21.51
N VAL A 241 -44.34 -19.31 -20.30
CA VAL A 241 -44.95 -20.41 -19.53
C VAL A 241 -46.21 -19.97 -18.81
N ARG A 242 -46.37 -18.72 -18.37
CA ARG A 242 -47.55 -18.23 -17.65
C ARG A 242 -48.80 -18.33 -18.51
N THR A 243 -48.73 -18.06 -19.78
CA THR A 243 -49.86 -18.07 -20.70
C THR A 243 -50.51 -19.47 -20.83
N PRO A 244 -49.78 -20.54 -21.22
CA PRO A 244 -50.39 -21.90 -21.30
C PRO A 244 -50.82 -22.40 -19.91
N LEU A 245 -50.06 -22.03 -18.82
CA LEU A 245 -50.43 -22.42 -17.49
C LEU A 245 -51.74 -21.80 -16.99
N ALA A 246 -52.03 -20.55 -17.38
CA ALA A 246 -53.29 -19.89 -17.11
C ALA A 246 -54.48 -20.60 -17.78
N LEU A 247 -54.27 -21.08 -19.02
CA LEU A 247 -55.28 -21.87 -19.73
C LEU A 247 -55.55 -23.23 -19.04
N ILE A 248 -54.47 -23.93 -18.62
CA ILE A 248 -54.60 -25.21 -17.89
C ILE A 248 -55.34 -24.99 -16.58
N LEU A 249 -55.00 -23.92 -15.82
CA LEU A 249 -55.70 -23.56 -14.61
C LEU A 249 -57.20 -23.31 -14.84
N GLY A 250 -57.54 -22.51 -15.86
CA GLY A 250 -58.96 -22.23 -16.18
C GLY A 250 -59.74 -23.46 -16.55
N TRP A 251 -59.16 -24.35 -17.38
CA TRP A 251 -59.81 -25.61 -17.75
C TRP A 251 -59.95 -26.55 -16.53
N ALA A 252 -58.95 -26.67 -15.70
CA ALA A 252 -58.98 -27.48 -14.52
C ALA A 252 -60.04 -26.99 -13.51
N GLU A 253 -60.21 -25.68 -13.35
CA GLU A 253 -61.23 -25.06 -12.51
C GLU A 253 -62.63 -25.31 -13.05
N GLN A 254 -62.83 -25.17 -14.38
CA GLN A 254 -64.10 -25.50 -15.01
C GLN A 254 -64.53 -26.95 -14.84
N LEU A 255 -63.56 -27.91 -15.00
CA LEU A 255 -63.81 -29.33 -14.83
C LEU A 255 -64.06 -29.71 -13.34
N GLU A 256 -63.45 -29.02 -12.41
CA GLU A 256 -63.65 -29.21 -10.94
C GLU A 256 -65.04 -28.78 -10.51
N GLN A 257 -65.56 -27.68 -11.11
CA GLN A 257 -66.88 -27.11 -10.81
C GLN A 257 -68.02 -27.80 -11.54
N ASP A 258 -67.76 -28.57 -12.62
CA ASP A 258 -68.74 -29.24 -13.41
C ASP A 258 -69.40 -30.40 -12.62
N THR A 259 -70.62 -30.17 -12.19
CA THR A 259 -71.45 -31.15 -11.44
C THR A 259 -71.88 -32.34 -12.29
N ALA A 260 -71.85 -32.28 -13.60
CA ALA A 260 -72.18 -33.40 -14.47
C ALA A 260 -71.06 -34.45 -14.54
N LEU A 261 -69.84 -34.10 -14.13
CA LEU A 261 -68.71 -35.02 -14.09
C LEU A 261 -68.70 -35.93 -12.86
N PRO A 262 -68.20 -37.19 -13.00
CA PRO A 262 -68.02 -38.10 -11.88
C PRO A 262 -67.05 -37.49 -10.82
N ALA A 263 -67.28 -37.80 -9.53
CA ALA A 263 -66.43 -37.28 -8.46
C ALA A 263 -64.93 -37.58 -8.65
N ALA A 264 -64.55 -38.71 -9.21
CA ALA A 264 -63.20 -39.10 -9.51
C ALA A 264 -62.55 -38.19 -10.60
N ALA A 265 -63.35 -37.74 -11.55
CA ALA A 265 -62.89 -36.79 -12.60
C ALA A 265 -62.65 -35.40 -12.02
N ARG A 266 -63.56 -34.90 -11.21
CA ARG A 266 -63.45 -33.63 -10.49
C ARG A 266 -62.24 -33.62 -9.52
N GLN A 267 -61.94 -34.72 -8.84
CA GLN A 267 -60.80 -34.88 -7.99
C GLN A 267 -59.47 -34.80 -8.78
N LYS A 268 -59.45 -35.41 -9.99
CA LYS A 268 -58.29 -35.28 -10.90
C LYS A 268 -58.09 -33.83 -11.37
N ALA A 269 -59.19 -33.16 -11.70
CA ALA A 269 -59.15 -31.74 -12.07
C ALA A 269 -58.62 -30.85 -10.95
N CYS A 270 -59.04 -31.07 -9.71
CA CYS A 270 -58.47 -30.42 -8.51
C CYS A 270 -56.98 -30.69 -8.38
N GLY A 271 -56.53 -31.92 -8.61
CA GLY A 271 -55.09 -32.25 -8.62
C GLY A 271 -54.32 -31.50 -9.70
N ILE A 272 -54.85 -31.38 -10.94
CA ILE A 272 -54.22 -30.61 -12.03
C ILE A 272 -54.13 -29.13 -11.65
N ARG A 273 -55.22 -28.54 -11.12
CA ARG A 273 -55.26 -27.16 -10.66
C ARG A 273 -54.19 -26.92 -9.59
N THR A 274 -54.15 -27.74 -8.57
CA THR A 274 -53.19 -27.62 -7.46
C THR A 274 -51.73 -27.70 -7.94
N GLN A 275 -51.41 -28.64 -8.87
CA GLN A 275 -50.03 -28.72 -9.43
C GLN A 275 -49.71 -27.53 -10.31
N SER A 276 -50.66 -27.02 -11.09
CA SER A 276 -50.47 -25.84 -11.93
C SER A 276 -50.26 -24.57 -11.08
N GLU A 277 -50.95 -24.41 -9.96
CA GLU A 277 -50.72 -23.31 -9.01
C GLU A 277 -49.32 -23.37 -8.43
N LYS A 278 -48.83 -24.57 -8.06
CA LYS A 278 -47.47 -24.76 -7.61
C LYS A 278 -46.42 -24.38 -8.69
N LEU A 279 -46.64 -24.79 -9.92
CA LEU A 279 -45.75 -24.41 -11.03
C LEU A 279 -45.71 -22.91 -11.24
N ARG A 280 -46.87 -22.21 -11.16
CA ARG A 280 -46.93 -20.75 -11.24
C ARG A 280 -46.11 -20.09 -10.15
N ALA A 281 -46.25 -20.53 -8.91
CA ALA A 281 -45.49 -20.00 -7.77
C ALA A 281 -43.98 -20.19 -7.97
N LEU A 282 -43.56 -21.40 -8.43
CA LEU A 282 -42.12 -21.67 -8.69
C LEU A 282 -41.54 -20.77 -9.76
N ILE A 283 -42.29 -20.48 -10.85
CA ILE A 283 -41.83 -19.56 -11.92
C ILE A 283 -41.77 -18.13 -11.41
N GLU A 284 -42.72 -17.69 -10.60
CA GLU A 284 -42.70 -16.36 -9.99
C GLU A 284 -41.55 -16.21 -8.99
N ASP A 285 -41.26 -17.25 -8.21
CA ASP A 285 -40.11 -17.28 -7.30
C ASP A 285 -38.76 -17.26 -8.05
N LEU A 286 -38.64 -18.04 -9.13
CA LEU A 286 -37.43 -18.04 -9.97
C LEU A 286 -37.17 -16.67 -10.59
N ASN A 287 -38.22 -16.02 -11.11
CA ASN A 287 -38.15 -14.70 -11.70
C ASN A 287 -37.73 -13.63 -10.67
N LEU A 288 -38.38 -13.67 -9.47
CA LEU A 288 -38.05 -12.76 -8.38
C LEU A 288 -36.63 -12.96 -7.87
N THR A 289 -36.20 -14.20 -7.63
CA THR A 289 -34.83 -14.52 -7.22
C THR A 289 -33.81 -14.01 -8.20
N SER A 290 -34.03 -14.26 -9.51
CA SER A 290 -33.14 -13.76 -10.55
C SER A 290 -33.06 -12.23 -10.54
N LYS A 291 -34.18 -11.53 -10.49
CA LYS A 291 -34.21 -10.06 -10.45
C LYS A 291 -33.52 -9.48 -9.21
N LEU A 292 -33.71 -10.08 -8.03
CA LEU A 292 -33.09 -9.65 -6.78
C LEU A 292 -31.59 -9.92 -6.82
N GLN A 293 -31.15 -11.09 -7.31
CA GLN A 293 -29.76 -11.50 -7.37
C GLN A 293 -28.90 -10.57 -8.26
N TYR A 294 -29.48 -10.08 -9.35
CA TYR A 294 -28.79 -9.22 -10.32
C TYR A 294 -29.15 -7.73 -10.18
N GLY A 295 -29.82 -7.33 -9.09
CA GLY A 295 -30.17 -5.94 -8.83
C GLY A 295 -31.20 -5.35 -9.80
N ALA A 296 -31.88 -6.20 -10.60
CA ALA A 296 -32.88 -5.78 -11.59
C ALA A 296 -34.27 -5.54 -10.98
N GLN A 297 -34.48 -5.85 -9.70
CA GLN A 297 -35.72 -5.58 -8.97
C GLN A 297 -35.63 -4.24 -8.24
N PRO A 298 -36.33 -3.18 -8.68
CA PRO A 298 -36.39 -1.94 -7.92
C PRO A 298 -37.14 -2.18 -6.60
N LEU A 299 -36.49 -1.92 -5.48
CA LEU A 299 -37.13 -1.95 -4.16
C LEU A 299 -37.99 -0.70 -3.96
N ARG A 300 -39.19 -0.86 -3.51
CA ARG A 300 -40.09 0.23 -3.11
C ARG A 300 -40.02 0.41 -1.59
N CYS A 301 -38.83 0.76 -1.09
CA CYS A 301 -38.63 0.96 0.33
C CYS A 301 -39.46 2.13 0.84
N GLN A 302 -40.12 1.90 1.98
CA GLN A 302 -40.88 2.90 2.71
C GLN A 302 -40.71 2.67 4.21
N PRO A 303 -40.81 3.71 5.05
CA PRO A 303 -40.80 3.54 6.49
C PRO A 303 -41.94 2.64 6.92
N THR A 304 -41.62 1.43 7.35
CA THR A 304 -42.57 0.38 7.68
C THR A 304 -42.39 -0.03 9.16
N GLN A 305 -43.46 0.04 9.94
CA GLN A 305 -43.46 -0.44 11.33
C GLN A 305 -43.50 -1.96 11.35
N ALA A 306 -42.51 -2.57 12.04
CA ALA A 306 -42.37 -4.02 12.06
C ALA A 306 -43.51 -4.73 12.82
N GLY A 307 -43.96 -4.20 13.96
CA GLY A 307 -45.01 -4.79 14.74
C GLY A 307 -46.34 -4.92 14.02
N PRO A 308 -46.93 -3.84 13.48
CA PRO A 308 -48.15 -3.89 12.68
C PRO A 308 -48.03 -4.82 11.47
N LEU A 309 -46.87 -4.81 10.76
CA LEU A 309 -46.64 -5.72 9.62
C LEU A 309 -46.73 -7.18 10.05
N LEU A 310 -45.99 -7.59 11.09
CA LEU A 310 -45.95 -8.97 11.55
C LEU A 310 -47.31 -9.44 12.11
N ARG A 311 -48.07 -8.57 12.81
CA ARG A 311 -49.42 -8.89 13.28
C ARG A 311 -50.37 -9.12 12.11
N ARG A 312 -50.34 -8.29 11.09
CA ARG A 312 -51.14 -8.45 9.88
C ARG A 312 -50.84 -9.79 9.21
N LEU A 313 -49.56 -10.12 8.98
CA LEU A 313 -49.14 -11.37 8.34
C LEU A 313 -49.55 -12.61 9.14
N ALA A 314 -49.43 -12.57 10.47
CA ALA A 314 -49.90 -13.65 11.32
C ALA A 314 -51.42 -13.83 11.25
N ALA A 315 -52.21 -12.74 11.22
CA ALA A 315 -53.67 -12.78 11.08
C ALA A 315 -54.08 -13.32 9.71
N GLU A 316 -53.49 -12.79 8.61
CA GLU A 316 -53.75 -13.27 7.24
C GLU A 316 -53.44 -14.76 7.08
N PHE A 317 -52.38 -15.26 7.72
CA PHE A 317 -52.06 -16.69 7.74
C PHE A 317 -53.10 -17.50 8.52
N CYS A 318 -53.56 -17.00 9.67
CA CYS A 318 -54.62 -17.68 10.48
C CYS A 318 -55.95 -17.77 9.76
N ASP A 319 -56.25 -16.84 8.85
CA ASP A 319 -57.46 -16.86 8.00
C ASP A 319 -57.31 -17.77 6.78
N SER A 320 -56.14 -18.30 6.53
CA SER A 320 -55.85 -19.17 5.38
C SER A 320 -56.28 -20.62 5.62
N PRO A 321 -56.52 -21.42 4.56
CA PRO A 321 -56.82 -22.86 4.70
C PRO A 321 -55.70 -23.66 5.38
N LEU A 322 -54.48 -23.13 5.42
CA LEU A 322 -53.32 -23.75 6.04
C LEU A 322 -53.35 -23.65 7.56
N ALA A 323 -54.12 -22.73 8.14
CA ALA A 323 -54.33 -22.60 9.58
C ALA A 323 -54.93 -23.84 10.24
N ALA A 324 -55.66 -24.64 9.48
CA ALA A 324 -56.17 -25.92 10.00
C ALA A 324 -55.05 -26.90 10.40
N ARG A 325 -53.80 -26.70 9.89
CA ARG A 325 -52.65 -27.58 10.13
C ARG A 325 -51.53 -26.89 10.91
N CYS A 326 -51.64 -25.59 11.17
CA CYS A 326 -50.55 -24.82 11.73
C CYS A 326 -51.10 -23.75 12.69
N THR A 327 -50.67 -23.79 13.95
CA THR A 327 -51.00 -22.76 14.94
C THR A 327 -49.82 -21.78 15.05
N VAL A 328 -50.09 -20.49 14.88
CA VAL A 328 -49.06 -19.44 14.98
C VAL A 328 -49.16 -18.74 16.33
N ALA A 329 -48.06 -18.79 17.10
CA ALA A 329 -47.87 -17.99 18.30
C ALA A 329 -47.02 -16.77 17.96
N LEU A 330 -47.53 -15.57 18.23
CA LEU A 330 -46.82 -14.31 17.92
C LEU A 330 -46.33 -13.65 19.20
N GLU A 331 -45.00 -13.39 19.25
CA GLU A 331 -44.33 -12.72 20.37
C GLU A 331 -43.48 -11.53 19.83
N ILE A 332 -43.95 -10.31 20.09
CA ILE A 332 -43.23 -9.11 19.67
C ILE A 332 -42.77 -8.34 20.90
N ALA A 333 -41.46 -8.17 21.06
CA ALA A 333 -40.92 -7.34 22.15
C ALA A 333 -41.38 -5.87 21.98
N PRO A 334 -41.64 -5.11 23.06
CA PRO A 334 -42.10 -3.72 22.97
C PRO A 334 -41.24 -2.81 22.14
N ASP A 335 -39.91 -3.00 22.17
CA ASP A 335 -38.94 -2.22 21.37
C ASP A 335 -38.94 -2.62 19.88
N ALA A 336 -39.26 -3.87 19.58
CA ALA A 336 -39.41 -4.37 18.21
C ALA A 336 -40.75 -3.93 17.58
N ASP A 337 -41.78 -3.78 18.38
CA ASP A 337 -43.13 -3.36 17.94
C ASP A 337 -43.09 -1.97 17.27
N LYS A 338 -42.32 -1.06 17.83
CA LYS A 338 -42.15 0.31 17.34
C LYS A 338 -40.96 0.48 16.34
N ALA A 339 -40.25 -0.60 16.04
CA ALA A 339 -39.10 -0.54 15.14
C ALA A 339 -39.58 -0.17 13.73
N ILE A 340 -38.90 0.84 13.13
CA ILE A 340 -39.15 1.28 11.77
C ILE A 340 -38.06 0.69 10.87
N LEU A 341 -38.47 0.02 9.80
CA LEU A 341 -37.63 -0.52 8.76
C LEU A 341 -37.82 0.32 7.50
N ASP A 342 -36.74 0.67 6.82
CA ASP A 342 -36.82 1.17 5.45
C ASP A 342 -36.91 -0.01 4.50
N ALA A 343 -38.12 -0.42 4.16
CA ALA A 343 -38.35 -1.72 3.53
C ALA A 343 -39.50 -1.71 2.54
N ASP A 344 -39.43 -2.61 1.56
CA ASP A 344 -40.55 -3.01 0.70
C ASP A 344 -41.40 -3.99 1.46
N ALA A 345 -42.53 -3.49 2.01
CA ALA A 345 -43.44 -4.26 2.86
C ALA A 345 -44.02 -5.50 2.13
N ALA A 346 -44.20 -5.42 0.80
CA ALA A 346 -44.74 -6.54 0.03
C ALA A 346 -43.72 -7.69 -0.10
N LEU A 347 -42.43 -7.33 -0.33
CA LEU A 347 -41.39 -8.33 -0.39
C LEU A 347 -41.10 -8.96 0.99
N LEU A 348 -41.12 -8.16 2.07
CA LEU A 348 -40.95 -8.69 3.42
C LEU A 348 -42.14 -9.59 3.79
N ALA A 349 -43.35 -9.23 3.41
CA ALA A 349 -44.54 -10.08 3.59
C ALA A 349 -44.31 -11.45 2.92
N ARG A 350 -43.90 -11.44 1.64
CA ARG A 350 -43.61 -12.68 0.88
C ARG A 350 -42.54 -13.55 1.56
N ALA A 351 -41.49 -12.93 2.14
CA ALA A 351 -40.46 -13.67 2.86
C ALA A 351 -41.03 -14.39 4.10
N VAL A 352 -41.84 -13.70 4.89
CA VAL A 352 -42.49 -14.30 6.09
C VAL A 352 -43.51 -15.35 5.70
N GLU A 353 -44.36 -15.09 4.70
CA GLU A 353 -45.35 -16.04 4.19
C GLU A 353 -44.70 -17.32 3.66
N ASN A 354 -43.57 -17.22 2.93
CA ASN A 354 -42.82 -18.39 2.47
C ASN A 354 -42.36 -19.28 3.64
N LEU A 355 -41.93 -18.68 4.75
CA LEU A 355 -41.48 -19.43 5.92
C LEU A 355 -42.67 -20.07 6.65
N LEU A 356 -43.79 -19.36 6.82
CA LEU A 356 -45.01 -19.90 7.43
C LEU A 356 -45.60 -21.02 6.57
N HIS A 357 -45.64 -20.83 5.25
CA HIS A 357 -46.06 -21.84 4.30
C HIS A 357 -45.21 -23.11 4.36
N ASN A 358 -43.88 -22.95 4.44
CA ASN A 358 -42.95 -24.07 4.58
C ASN A 358 -43.26 -24.87 5.86
N ALA A 359 -43.46 -24.20 7.00
CA ALA A 359 -43.83 -24.86 8.25
C ALA A 359 -45.13 -25.67 8.13
N ALA A 360 -46.16 -25.11 7.46
CA ALA A 360 -47.44 -25.78 7.29
C ALA A 360 -47.43 -26.96 6.30
N CYS A 361 -46.66 -26.83 5.19
CA CYS A 361 -46.70 -27.79 4.08
C CYS A 361 -45.71 -28.92 4.17
N HIS A 362 -44.55 -28.70 4.81
CA HIS A 362 -43.48 -29.70 4.88
C HIS A 362 -43.55 -30.59 6.14
N ASN A 363 -44.53 -30.37 7.00
CA ASN A 363 -44.78 -31.21 8.17
C ASN A 363 -45.96 -32.15 7.96
N PRO A 364 -45.87 -33.46 8.34
CA PRO A 364 -46.92 -34.44 8.10
C PRO A 364 -48.14 -34.30 9.02
N GLY A 365 -48.04 -33.57 10.12
CA GLY A 365 -49.09 -33.36 11.13
C GLY A 365 -49.28 -31.90 11.52
N PRO A 366 -50.15 -31.62 12.49
CA PRO A 366 -50.27 -30.28 13.06
C PRO A 366 -48.96 -29.81 13.64
N VAL A 367 -48.60 -28.53 13.39
CA VAL A 367 -47.34 -27.93 13.83
C VAL A 367 -47.61 -26.60 14.53
N GLN A 368 -46.81 -26.31 15.57
CA GLN A 368 -46.81 -25.00 16.20
C GLN A 368 -45.65 -24.17 15.64
N VAL A 369 -45.95 -22.95 15.19
CA VAL A 369 -44.97 -21.99 14.71
C VAL A 369 -44.92 -20.82 15.67
N GLN A 370 -43.73 -20.51 16.15
CA GLN A 370 -43.45 -19.31 16.93
C GLN A 370 -42.87 -18.24 16.01
N LEU A 371 -43.60 -17.15 15.86
CA LEU A 371 -43.14 -15.95 15.19
C LEU A 371 -42.74 -14.92 16.24
N SER A 372 -41.46 -14.61 16.39
CA SER A 372 -40.99 -13.65 17.38
C SER A 372 -40.15 -12.54 16.76
N ALA A 373 -40.23 -11.34 17.36
CA ALA A 373 -39.44 -10.20 16.94
C ALA A 373 -38.81 -9.50 18.15
N VAL A 374 -37.48 -9.25 18.05
CA VAL A 374 -36.70 -8.59 19.10
C VAL A 374 -35.76 -7.57 18.44
N ARG A 375 -35.73 -6.35 18.97
CA ARG A 375 -34.77 -5.32 18.56
C ARG A 375 -33.51 -5.45 19.39
N THR A 376 -32.35 -5.42 18.73
CA THR A 376 -31.05 -5.41 19.38
C THR A 376 -30.21 -4.25 18.79
N GLY A 377 -30.16 -3.14 19.49
CA GLY A 377 -29.50 -1.94 19.03
C GLY A 377 -30.07 -1.41 17.71
N LYS A 378 -29.29 -1.42 16.64
CA LYS A 378 -29.69 -0.95 15.29
C LYS A 378 -30.25 -2.05 14.38
N THR A 379 -30.54 -3.21 14.92
CA THR A 379 -31.07 -4.33 14.12
C THR A 379 -32.35 -4.89 14.73
N LEU A 380 -33.27 -5.31 13.88
CA LEU A 380 -34.46 -6.09 14.21
C LEU A 380 -34.21 -7.55 13.86
N ARG A 381 -34.40 -8.44 14.80
CA ARG A 381 -34.33 -9.90 14.62
C ARG A 381 -35.72 -10.45 14.60
N ILE A 382 -36.14 -11.03 13.48
CA ILE A 382 -37.40 -11.77 13.33
C ILE A 382 -37.04 -13.26 13.32
N THR A 383 -37.62 -14.04 14.19
CA THR A 383 -37.37 -15.49 14.28
C THR A 383 -38.67 -16.21 14.00
N ILE A 384 -38.65 -17.17 13.08
CA ILE A 384 -39.76 -18.06 12.76
C ILE A 384 -39.24 -19.46 13.03
N ALA A 385 -39.85 -20.14 14.01
CA ALA A 385 -39.44 -21.45 14.45
C ALA A 385 -40.63 -22.37 14.57
N ASP A 386 -40.55 -23.59 14.03
CA ASP A 386 -41.57 -24.63 14.18
C ASP A 386 -41.09 -25.80 15.06
N ASP A 387 -42.00 -26.64 15.50
CA ASP A 387 -41.76 -27.84 16.27
C ASP A 387 -41.85 -29.13 15.42
N GLY A 388 -41.78 -29.00 14.10
CA GLY A 388 -41.95 -30.07 13.13
C GLY A 388 -40.71 -30.95 12.91
N ALA A 389 -40.53 -31.45 11.66
CA ALA A 389 -39.42 -32.34 11.27
C ALA A 389 -38.11 -31.61 11.14
N GLY A 390 -38.12 -30.28 10.90
CA GLY A 390 -36.96 -29.44 10.65
C GLY A 390 -36.45 -29.54 9.22
N TYR A 391 -35.43 -28.72 8.93
CA TYR A 391 -34.77 -28.75 7.60
C TYR A 391 -33.93 -30.02 7.44
N PRO A 392 -34.06 -30.74 6.32
CA PRO A 392 -33.15 -31.85 5.98
C PRO A 392 -31.69 -31.38 5.96
N PRO A 393 -30.73 -32.23 6.38
CA PRO A 393 -29.31 -31.86 6.37
C PRO A 393 -28.80 -31.40 4.99
N ALA A 394 -29.29 -32.01 3.91
CA ALA A 394 -28.94 -31.63 2.53
C ALA A 394 -29.39 -30.21 2.18
N VAL A 395 -30.54 -29.77 2.69
CA VAL A 395 -31.06 -28.40 2.50
C VAL A 395 -30.17 -27.39 3.25
N LEU A 396 -29.82 -27.66 4.49
CA LEU A 396 -28.94 -26.78 5.26
C LEU A 396 -27.56 -26.68 4.65
N HIS A 397 -27.00 -27.79 4.15
CA HIS A 397 -25.73 -27.80 3.46
C HIS A 397 -25.80 -26.98 2.18
N ALA A 398 -26.81 -27.15 1.35
CA ALA A 398 -26.98 -26.40 0.10
C ALA A 398 -27.13 -24.88 0.34
N LEU A 399 -27.82 -24.47 1.41
CA LEU A 399 -27.95 -23.05 1.80
C LEU A 399 -26.65 -22.46 2.31
N GLN A 400 -25.78 -23.26 2.92
CA GLN A 400 -24.45 -22.80 3.42
C GLN A 400 -23.39 -22.74 2.34
N THR A 401 -23.37 -23.70 1.41
CA THR A 401 -22.32 -23.85 0.40
C THR A 401 -22.71 -23.24 -0.95
N GLY A 402 -24.01 -23.03 -1.19
CA GLY A 402 -24.54 -22.65 -2.50
C GLY A 402 -24.56 -23.81 -3.52
N GLU A 403 -24.18 -25.02 -3.13
CA GLU A 403 -24.13 -26.20 -3.99
C GLU A 403 -25.31 -27.14 -3.66
N ALA A 404 -26.25 -27.25 -4.60
CA ALA A 404 -27.35 -28.20 -4.49
C ALA A 404 -26.91 -29.54 -5.09
N GLY A 405 -26.91 -30.63 -4.31
CA GLY A 405 -26.69 -31.98 -4.79
C GLY A 405 -27.88 -32.50 -5.61
N GLU A 406 -27.72 -33.56 -6.42
CA GLU A 406 -28.76 -34.13 -7.27
C GLU A 406 -30.05 -34.53 -6.53
N ASN A 407 -29.98 -34.83 -5.24
CA ASN A 407 -31.11 -35.23 -4.39
C ASN A 407 -31.54 -34.14 -3.39
N THR A 408 -31.14 -32.90 -3.59
CA THR A 408 -31.57 -31.81 -2.68
C THR A 408 -33.02 -31.42 -2.97
N PRO A 409 -33.93 -31.43 -1.97
CA PRO A 409 -35.28 -30.94 -2.15
C PRO A 409 -35.29 -29.49 -2.65
N HIS A 410 -36.37 -29.08 -3.31
CA HIS A 410 -36.53 -27.71 -3.79
C HIS A 410 -36.38 -26.71 -2.64
N ILE A 411 -35.32 -25.90 -2.69
CA ILE A 411 -34.97 -24.87 -1.71
C ILE A 411 -35.28 -23.45 -2.22
N LEU A 412 -36.01 -23.35 -3.37
CA LEU A 412 -36.24 -22.07 -4.04
C LEU A 412 -36.91 -21.04 -3.13
N GLY A 413 -37.94 -21.46 -2.34
CA GLY A 413 -38.60 -20.57 -1.38
C GLY A 413 -37.67 -20.01 -0.30
N LEU A 414 -36.70 -20.80 0.20
CA LEU A 414 -35.68 -20.31 1.15
C LEU A 414 -34.69 -19.38 0.51
N HIS A 415 -34.31 -19.62 -0.75
CA HIS A 415 -33.46 -18.68 -1.52
C HIS A 415 -34.18 -17.35 -1.78
N VAL A 416 -35.50 -17.39 -2.08
CA VAL A 416 -36.32 -16.15 -2.19
C VAL A 416 -36.23 -15.34 -0.89
N VAL A 417 -36.39 -15.99 0.26
CA VAL A 417 -36.29 -15.35 1.57
C VAL A 417 -34.90 -14.73 1.74
N GLU A 418 -33.83 -15.48 1.47
CA GLU A 418 -32.46 -15.00 1.59
C GLU A 418 -32.22 -13.78 0.71
N GLN A 419 -32.63 -13.81 -0.57
CA GLN A 419 -32.45 -12.71 -1.51
C GLN A 419 -33.26 -11.47 -1.10
N ILE A 420 -34.50 -11.64 -0.64
CA ILE A 420 -35.30 -10.51 -0.15
C ILE A 420 -34.62 -9.85 1.04
N ILE A 421 -34.19 -10.60 2.04
CA ILE A 421 -33.55 -10.04 3.23
C ILE A 421 -32.23 -9.39 2.90
N ARG A 422 -31.42 -10.01 2.00
CA ARG A 422 -30.16 -9.43 1.54
C ARG A 422 -30.38 -8.11 0.77
N ALA A 423 -31.42 -8.05 -0.08
CA ALA A 423 -31.77 -6.82 -0.81
C ALA A 423 -32.15 -5.67 0.14
N HIS A 424 -32.65 -5.95 1.33
CA HIS A 424 -32.94 -4.98 2.39
C HIS A 424 -31.72 -4.71 3.32
N GLY A 425 -30.51 -5.12 2.93
CA GLY A 425 -29.30 -4.93 3.73
C GLY A 425 -29.22 -5.80 4.98
N GLY A 426 -30.07 -6.83 5.06
CA GLY A 426 -30.13 -7.77 6.17
C GLY A 426 -29.43 -9.10 5.91
N THR A 427 -29.56 -10.02 6.85
CA THR A 427 -29.06 -11.40 6.74
C THR A 427 -30.16 -12.41 7.17
N ALA A 428 -30.23 -13.53 6.44
CA ALA A 428 -31.10 -14.65 6.78
C ALA A 428 -30.22 -15.85 7.18
N ALA A 429 -30.62 -16.57 8.24
CA ALA A 429 -29.98 -17.78 8.69
C ALA A 429 -30.99 -18.87 8.93
N PHE A 430 -30.71 -20.10 8.49
CA PHE A 430 -31.56 -21.25 8.61
C PHE A 430 -30.86 -22.31 9.44
N ALA A 431 -31.56 -22.89 10.41
CA ALA A 431 -31.03 -23.85 11.36
C ALA A 431 -32.10 -24.86 11.80
N ARG A 432 -31.68 -25.89 12.50
CA ARG A 432 -32.62 -26.76 13.26
C ARG A 432 -33.07 -26.06 14.54
N ASN A 433 -34.36 -26.20 14.87
CA ASN A 433 -34.87 -25.74 16.14
C ASN A 433 -34.61 -26.80 17.23
N ALA A 434 -34.51 -26.38 18.49
CA ALA A 434 -34.36 -27.27 19.65
C ALA A 434 -35.68 -27.31 20.43
N PRO A 435 -36.17 -28.50 20.87
CA PRO A 435 -35.55 -29.82 20.72
C PRO A 435 -35.76 -30.44 19.33
N ARG A 436 -36.68 -29.94 18.51
CA ARG A 436 -36.94 -30.36 17.12
C ARG A 436 -37.57 -29.22 16.32
N GLY A 437 -37.56 -29.32 14.99
CA GLY A 437 -38.18 -28.35 14.09
C GLY A 437 -37.19 -27.57 13.24
N ALA A 438 -37.71 -26.65 12.43
CA ALA A 438 -36.94 -25.71 11.67
C ALA A 438 -36.93 -24.31 12.33
N LYS A 439 -35.87 -23.57 12.15
CA LYS A 439 -35.70 -22.20 12.63
C LYS A 439 -35.09 -21.32 11.54
N ALA A 440 -35.79 -20.25 11.21
CA ALA A 440 -35.29 -19.18 10.36
C ALA A 440 -35.11 -17.91 11.19
N VAL A 441 -33.98 -17.25 11.03
CA VAL A 441 -33.66 -15.99 11.71
C VAL A 441 -33.37 -14.94 10.65
N LEU A 442 -34.15 -13.88 10.60
CA LEU A 442 -34.00 -12.74 9.69
C LEU A 442 -33.55 -11.56 10.52
N VAL A 443 -32.44 -10.93 10.10
CA VAL A 443 -31.88 -9.74 10.75
C VAL A 443 -31.94 -8.61 9.77
N LEU A 444 -32.60 -7.51 10.11
CA LEU A 444 -32.79 -6.33 9.26
C LEU A 444 -32.29 -5.08 9.98
N PRO A 445 -31.71 -4.10 9.25
CA PRO A 445 -31.35 -2.81 9.82
C PRO A 445 -32.60 -2.01 10.19
N VAL A 446 -32.57 -1.36 11.38
CA VAL A 446 -33.64 -0.47 11.85
C VAL A 446 -33.23 0.95 11.55
N THR A 447 -34.10 1.72 10.92
CA THR A 447 -33.94 3.16 10.69
C THR A 447 -34.32 3.92 11.97
N GLU A 448 -33.55 4.96 12.30
CA GLU A 448 -33.96 5.85 13.40
C GLU A 448 -35.21 6.62 12.98
N ASP A 449 -36.16 6.77 13.92
CA ASP A 449 -37.41 7.46 13.66
C ASP A 449 -37.14 8.91 13.21
N PRO A 450 -37.52 9.29 11.98
CA PRO A 450 -37.32 10.67 11.51
C PRO A 450 -38.09 11.72 12.34
N ALA A 451 -39.09 11.28 13.16
CA ALA A 451 -39.86 12.15 14.05
C ALA A 451 -39.20 12.33 15.44
N ALA A 452 -38.07 11.67 15.70
CA ALA A 452 -37.33 11.79 16.96
C ALA A 452 -36.16 12.81 16.89
N ARG A 453 -36.06 13.60 15.81
CA ARG A 453 -35.11 14.70 15.64
C ARG A 453 -35.76 16.06 15.87
#